data_ca1c618baa9ad091e05ddfbc98b4f56f
#
_entry.id   ca1c618baa9ad091e05ddfbc98b4f56f
#
_cell.length_a   1.000
_cell.length_b   1.000
_cell.length_c   1.000
_cell.angle_alpha   90.00
_cell.angle_beta   90.00
_cell.angle_gamma   90.00
#
_symmetry.space_group_name_H-M   'P 1'
#
loop_
_entity.id
_entity.type
_entity.pdbx_description
1 polymer ?
#
loop_
_entity_poly.entity_id
_entity_poly.type
_entity_poly.pdbx_seq_one_letter_code
_entity_poly.pdbx_strand_id
1 'polypeptide(L)'
;GLTVGSSRMSLFVTIVVVLVVVNAVNFMDGLDGLAAGIVGIAGLAFFAYSYYLARDASPDNYAAVSSVVVAALVGVCLGFLPHNFHPARIFMGDSGAYMLGVVIAGAGILVTGQIDPANTSVGHALPAYVPILVPAVVILLPLIDLVWAVVRRVAKGQSPFHADAGHLHHRLLR
;
A
#
# COMPACT_ATOMS: atom_id res chain seq x y z
N GLY A 1 7.24 6.12 -20.43
CA GLY A 1 6.47 5.87 -19.20
C GLY A 1 5.01 6.25 -19.36
N LEU A 2 4.13 5.63 -18.57
CA LEU A 2 2.71 5.98 -18.53
C LEU A 2 2.55 7.43 -18.05
N THR A 3 2.27 8.33 -18.95
CA THR A 3 1.89 9.69 -18.62
C THR A 3 0.37 9.82 -18.70
N VAL A 4 -0.26 10.12 -17.57
CA VAL A 4 -1.71 10.39 -17.54
C VAL A 4 -1.95 11.84 -17.97
N GLY A 5 -2.23 12.05 -19.26
CA GLY A 5 -2.49 13.38 -19.79
C GLY A 5 -1.28 14.32 -19.77
N SER A 6 -1.44 15.54 -19.27
CA SER A 6 -0.34 16.52 -19.16
C SER A 6 0.57 16.21 -17.95
N SER A 7 1.83 16.71 -17.97
CA SER A 7 2.76 16.59 -16.84
C SER A 7 2.17 17.07 -15.51
N ARG A 8 1.31 18.09 -15.53
CA ARG A 8 0.65 18.61 -14.32
C ARG A 8 -0.37 17.62 -13.79
N MET A 9 -1.13 16.95 -14.66
CA MET A 9 -2.09 15.91 -14.27
C MET A 9 -1.37 14.69 -13.68
N SER A 10 -0.28 14.25 -14.32
CA SER A 10 0.55 13.14 -13.81
C SER A 10 1.10 13.44 -12.42
N LEU A 11 1.64 14.66 -12.21
CA LEU A 11 2.11 15.10 -10.89
C LEU A 11 0.97 15.12 -9.85
N PHE A 12 -0.18 15.64 -10.21
CA PHE A 12 -1.35 15.67 -9.32
C PHE A 12 -1.79 14.26 -8.90
N VAL A 13 -1.92 13.33 -9.87
CA VAL A 13 -2.27 11.94 -9.61
C VAL A 13 -1.23 11.27 -8.71
N THR A 14 0.06 11.49 -8.97
CA THR A 14 1.15 10.97 -8.15
C THR A 14 1.04 11.43 -6.69
N ILE A 15 0.83 12.72 -6.47
CA ILE A 15 0.67 13.28 -5.12
C ILE A 15 -0.56 12.68 -4.44
N VAL A 16 -1.69 12.57 -5.13
CA VAL A 16 -2.91 11.98 -4.58
C VAL A 16 -2.69 10.52 -4.20
N VAL A 17 -2.07 9.73 -5.07
CA VAL A 17 -1.76 8.30 -4.79
C VAL A 17 -0.87 8.18 -3.55
N VAL A 18 0.20 8.95 -3.45
CA VAL A 18 1.09 8.93 -2.29
C VAL A 18 0.33 9.29 -1.01
N LEU A 19 -0.44 10.37 -1.03
CA LEU A 19 -1.21 10.82 0.14
C LEU A 19 -2.22 9.76 0.58
N VAL A 20 -2.92 9.14 -0.37
CA VAL A 20 -3.92 8.11 -0.05
C VAL A 20 -3.27 6.87 0.56
N VAL A 21 -2.16 6.38 -0.04
CA VAL A 21 -1.43 5.21 0.48
C VAL A 21 -0.87 5.47 1.88
N VAL A 22 -0.23 6.62 2.08
CA VAL A 22 0.38 7.01 3.35
C VAL A 22 -0.68 7.06 4.46
N ASN A 23 -1.82 7.71 4.18
CA ASN A 23 -2.90 7.78 5.17
C ASN A 23 -3.58 6.42 5.39
N ALA A 24 -3.70 5.58 4.36
CA ALA A 24 -4.25 4.24 4.51
C ALA A 24 -3.38 3.37 5.42
N VAL A 25 -2.05 3.38 5.24
CA VAL A 25 -1.12 2.64 6.11
C VAL A 25 -1.18 3.16 7.55
N ASN A 26 -1.21 4.49 7.73
CA ASN A 26 -1.34 5.11 9.06
C ASN A 26 -2.65 4.70 9.75
N PHE A 27 -3.76 4.67 8.99
CA PHE A 27 -5.04 4.23 9.53
C PHE A 27 -5.06 2.76 9.97
N MET A 28 -4.28 1.89 9.29
CA MET A 28 -4.15 0.48 9.66
C MET A 28 -3.26 0.24 10.89
N ASP A 29 -2.41 1.21 11.28
CA ASP A 29 -1.55 1.08 12.45
C ASP A 29 -2.32 1.14 13.81
N GLY A 30 -3.63 1.20 13.76
CA GLY A 30 -4.48 1.11 14.95
C GLY A 30 -4.60 -0.28 15.58
N LEU A 31 -3.99 -1.32 14.98
CA LEU A 31 -4.00 -2.72 15.47
C LEU A 31 -2.61 -3.33 15.45
N ASP A 32 -2.32 -4.08 16.54
CA ASP A 32 -1.08 -4.83 16.70
C ASP A 32 -0.80 -5.73 15.49
N GLY A 33 0.34 -5.53 14.83
CA GLY A 33 0.81 -6.32 13.70
C GLY A 33 0.11 -6.06 12.37
N LEU A 34 -0.99 -5.33 12.32
CA LEU A 34 -1.81 -5.21 11.11
C LEU A 34 -1.09 -4.45 10.00
N ALA A 35 -0.63 -3.22 10.29
CA ALA A 35 0.03 -2.39 9.29
C ALA A 35 1.31 -3.04 8.77
N ALA A 36 2.21 -3.48 9.66
CA ALA A 36 3.44 -4.17 9.28
C ALA A 36 3.18 -5.48 8.54
N GLY A 37 2.14 -6.24 8.95
CA GLY A 37 1.75 -7.49 8.30
C GLY A 37 1.25 -7.29 6.87
N ILE A 38 0.33 -6.36 6.67
CA ILE A 38 -0.24 -6.09 5.33
C ILE A 38 0.82 -5.49 4.41
N VAL A 39 1.60 -4.50 4.88
CA VAL A 39 2.68 -3.90 4.08
C VAL A 39 3.77 -4.92 3.78
N GLY A 40 4.09 -5.82 4.72
CA GLY A 40 5.04 -6.91 4.51
C GLY A 40 4.59 -7.90 3.43
N ILE A 41 3.32 -8.36 3.48
CA ILE A 41 2.76 -9.27 2.47
C ILE A 41 2.66 -8.58 1.10
N ALA A 42 2.15 -7.35 1.06
CA ALA A 42 2.09 -6.57 -0.17
C ALA A 42 3.48 -6.31 -0.74
N GLY A 43 4.45 -6.00 0.12
CA GLY A 43 5.85 -5.82 -0.24
C GLY A 43 6.46 -7.09 -0.83
N LEU A 44 6.21 -8.28 -0.26
CA LEU A 44 6.68 -9.56 -0.83
C LEU A 44 6.16 -9.79 -2.24
N ALA A 45 4.86 -9.60 -2.46
CA ALA A 45 4.25 -9.73 -3.78
C ALA A 45 4.86 -8.73 -4.78
N PHE A 46 5.06 -7.49 -4.33
CA PHE A 46 5.64 -6.44 -5.15
C PHE A 46 7.14 -6.67 -5.42
N PHE A 47 7.89 -7.18 -4.44
CA PHE A 47 9.28 -7.60 -4.62
C PHE A 47 9.40 -8.67 -5.71
N ALA A 48 8.58 -9.73 -5.63
CA ALA A 48 8.60 -10.78 -6.63
C ALA A 48 8.34 -10.20 -8.03
N TYR A 49 7.32 -9.34 -8.16
CA TYR A 49 7.00 -8.69 -9.43
C TYR A 49 8.14 -7.83 -9.97
N SER A 50 8.67 -6.90 -9.15
CA SER A 50 9.74 -5.99 -9.58
C SER A 50 11.05 -6.73 -9.86
N TYR A 51 11.33 -7.82 -9.15
CA TYR A 51 12.48 -8.68 -9.38
C TYR A 51 12.39 -9.39 -10.74
N TYR A 52 11.22 -9.98 -11.07
CA TYR A 52 11.01 -10.59 -12.39
C TYR A 52 11.13 -9.56 -13.51
N LEU A 53 10.56 -8.38 -13.33
CA LEU A 53 10.67 -7.29 -14.29
C LEU A 53 12.13 -6.84 -14.49
N ALA A 54 12.91 -6.79 -13.41
CA ALA A 54 14.32 -6.39 -13.46
C ALA A 54 15.20 -7.41 -14.18
N ARG A 55 14.88 -8.72 -14.13
CA ARG A 55 15.68 -9.76 -14.79
C ARG A 55 15.70 -9.63 -16.31
N ASP A 56 14.58 -9.21 -16.89
CA ASP A 56 14.38 -9.15 -18.34
C ASP A 56 14.59 -7.71 -18.88
N ALA A 57 14.98 -6.77 -17.99
CA ALA A 57 15.10 -5.36 -18.31
C ALA A 57 16.53 -4.96 -18.69
N SER A 58 16.65 -3.86 -19.45
CA SER A 58 17.93 -3.19 -19.70
C SER A 58 18.54 -2.62 -18.42
N PRO A 59 19.88 -2.39 -18.36
CA PRO A 59 20.58 -1.86 -17.18
C PRO A 59 20.04 -0.52 -16.66
N ASP A 60 19.38 0.26 -17.50
CA ASP A 60 18.81 1.57 -17.16
C ASP A 60 17.41 1.48 -16.53
N ASN A 61 16.93 0.27 -16.22
CA ASN A 61 15.60 0.09 -15.67
C ASN A 61 15.59 0.22 -14.13
N TYR A 62 14.80 1.16 -13.62
CA TYR A 62 14.63 1.39 -12.18
C TYR A 62 13.89 0.27 -11.43
N ALA A 63 13.45 -0.79 -12.12
CA ALA A 63 12.84 -1.95 -11.48
C ALA A 63 13.79 -2.64 -10.50
N ALA A 64 15.10 -2.66 -10.81
CA ALA A 64 16.12 -3.20 -9.91
C ALA A 64 16.21 -2.39 -8.62
N VAL A 65 16.20 -1.05 -8.71
CA VAL A 65 16.19 -0.16 -7.53
C VAL A 65 14.92 -0.38 -6.70
N SER A 66 13.77 -0.46 -7.35
CA SER A 66 12.50 -0.74 -6.67
C SER A 66 12.53 -2.08 -5.95
N SER A 67 13.11 -3.14 -6.55
CA SER A 67 13.25 -4.46 -5.93
C SER A 67 14.07 -4.39 -4.64
N VAL A 68 15.19 -3.68 -4.64
CA VAL A 68 16.05 -3.53 -3.45
C VAL A 68 15.31 -2.75 -2.34
N VAL A 69 14.65 -1.65 -2.70
CA VAL A 69 13.91 -0.82 -1.75
C VAL A 69 12.78 -1.63 -1.10
N VAL A 70 12.03 -2.39 -1.90
CA VAL A 70 10.92 -3.21 -1.38
C VAL A 70 11.43 -4.40 -0.57
N ALA A 71 12.56 -5.02 -0.94
CA ALA A 71 13.20 -6.06 -0.13
C ALA A 71 13.60 -5.53 1.25
N ALA A 72 14.18 -4.33 1.31
CA ALA A 72 14.48 -3.67 2.57
C ALA A 72 13.22 -3.38 3.40
N LEU A 73 12.15 -2.89 2.76
CA LEU A 73 10.85 -2.66 3.38
C LEU A 73 10.29 -3.94 4.01
N VAL A 74 10.31 -5.05 3.27
CA VAL A 74 9.87 -6.37 3.76
C VAL A 74 10.71 -6.81 4.94
N GLY A 75 12.04 -6.65 4.85
CA GLY A 75 12.95 -6.98 5.95
C GLY A 75 12.65 -6.19 7.22
N VAL A 76 12.37 -4.89 7.10
CA VAL A 76 11.96 -4.03 8.22
C VAL A 76 10.63 -4.50 8.81
N CYS A 77 9.63 -4.80 7.98
CA CYS A 77 8.34 -5.31 8.45
C CYS A 77 8.51 -6.65 9.20
N LEU A 78 9.27 -7.59 8.64
CA LEU A 78 9.53 -8.89 9.27
C LEU A 78 10.30 -8.78 10.58
N GLY A 79 11.26 -7.86 10.67
CA GLY A 79 12.01 -7.59 11.89
C GLY A 79 11.19 -6.90 12.98
N PHE A 80 10.23 -6.08 12.58
CA PHE A 80 9.35 -5.35 13.48
C PHE A 80 8.19 -6.23 14.01
N LEU A 81 7.62 -7.10 13.17
CA LEU A 81 6.45 -7.94 13.49
C LEU A 81 6.56 -8.73 14.79
N PRO A 82 7.69 -9.42 15.14
CA PRO A 82 7.80 -10.17 16.38
C PRO A 82 7.62 -9.31 17.64
N HIS A 83 7.86 -8.01 17.53
CA HIS A 83 7.74 -7.05 18.64
C HIS A 83 6.40 -6.33 18.64
N ASN A 84 5.77 -6.25 17.48
CA ASN A 84 4.47 -5.57 17.27
C ASN A 84 3.29 -6.56 17.16
N PHE A 85 3.54 -7.88 17.17
CA PHE A 85 2.47 -8.89 17.20
C PHE A 85 1.76 -8.87 18.55
N HIS A 86 0.46 -9.17 18.53
CA HIS A 86 -0.37 -9.10 19.75
C HIS A 86 0.09 -10.08 20.86
N PRO A 87 0.26 -9.64 22.10
CA PRO A 87 0.20 -8.25 22.58
C PRO A 87 1.48 -7.47 22.23
N ALA A 88 1.32 -6.31 21.58
CA ALA A 88 2.44 -5.51 21.09
C ALA A 88 3.32 -4.98 22.24
N ARG A 89 4.63 -5.11 22.07
CA ARG A 89 5.64 -4.55 22.96
C ARG A 89 6.17 -3.21 22.46
N ILE A 90 6.10 -2.99 21.15
CA ILE A 90 6.55 -1.77 20.47
C ILE A 90 5.46 -1.36 19.49
N PHE A 91 5.15 -0.07 19.44
CA PHE A 91 4.22 0.51 18.50
C PHE A 91 4.97 1.27 17.41
N MET A 92 4.45 1.22 16.18
CA MET A 92 5.06 1.86 15.01
C MET A 92 4.94 3.37 15.08
N GLY A 93 3.75 3.85 15.45
CA GLY A 93 3.38 5.26 15.49
C GLY A 93 3.31 5.89 14.09
N ASP A 94 2.79 7.11 14.04
CA ASP A 94 2.54 7.82 12.78
C ASP A 94 3.78 7.94 11.90
N SER A 95 4.96 8.20 12.49
CA SER A 95 6.20 8.35 11.73
C SER A 95 6.60 7.06 10.99
N GLY A 96 6.47 5.90 11.65
CA GLY A 96 6.74 4.60 11.05
C GLY A 96 5.71 4.25 9.98
N ALA A 97 4.43 4.45 10.26
CA ALA A 97 3.34 4.18 9.33
C ALA A 97 3.46 5.05 8.07
N TYR A 98 3.75 6.34 8.20
CA TYR A 98 3.97 7.25 7.07
C TYR A 98 5.20 6.84 6.25
N MET A 99 6.29 6.45 6.91
CA MET A 99 7.50 5.97 6.22
C MET A 99 7.19 4.73 5.38
N LEU A 100 6.52 3.72 5.94
CA LEU A 100 6.12 2.52 5.19
C LEU A 100 5.23 2.88 3.99
N GLY A 101 4.26 3.77 4.19
CA GLY A 101 3.35 4.24 3.15
C GLY A 101 4.08 4.95 2.01
N VAL A 102 5.02 5.86 2.32
CA VAL A 102 5.81 6.58 1.30
C VAL A 102 6.70 5.61 0.52
N VAL A 103 7.38 4.68 1.21
CA VAL A 103 8.30 3.74 0.55
C VAL A 103 7.56 2.82 -0.40
N ILE A 104 6.43 2.22 0.01
CA ILE A 104 5.67 1.31 -0.87
C ILE A 104 5.01 2.07 -2.03
N ALA A 105 4.49 3.28 -1.81
CA ALA A 105 3.94 4.11 -2.87
C ALA A 105 5.02 4.53 -3.88
N GLY A 106 6.16 4.99 -3.40
CA GLY A 106 7.29 5.39 -4.23
C GLY A 106 7.85 4.25 -5.07
N ALA A 107 8.00 3.06 -4.48
CA ALA A 107 8.40 1.86 -5.21
C ALA A 107 7.42 1.51 -6.34
N GLY A 108 6.10 1.61 -6.07
CA GLY A 108 5.05 1.40 -7.07
C GLY A 108 5.13 2.38 -8.23
N ILE A 109 5.33 3.66 -7.94
CA ILE A 109 5.46 4.72 -8.96
C ILE A 109 6.70 4.49 -9.82
N LEU A 110 7.84 4.13 -9.22
CA LEU A 110 9.08 3.85 -9.95
C LEU A 110 8.89 2.73 -10.97
N VAL A 111 8.24 1.64 -10.60
CA VAL A 111 7.99 0.50 -11.52
C VAL A 111 6.96 0.87 -12.58
N THR A 112 5.87 1.54 -12.22
CA THR A 112 4.83 1.95 -13.17
C THR A 112 5.40 2.87 -14.26
N GLY A 113 6.34 3.74 -13.91
CA GLY A 113 7.04 4.61 -14.87
C GLY A 113 7.91 3.86 -15.91
N GLN A 114 8.24 2.59 -15.69
CA GLN A 114 9.06 1.78 -16.60
C GLN A 114 8.25 0.90 -17.57
N ILE A 115 6.93 0.84 -17.39
CA ILE A 115 6.07 0.03 -18.27
C ILE A 115 5.85 0.82 -19.58
N ASP A 116 6.24 0.22 -20.69
CA ASP A 116 5.97 0.76 -22.02
C ASP A 116 4.62 0.20 -22.53
N PRO A 117 3.60 1.07 -22.68
CA PRO A 117 2.28 0.63 -23.15
C PRO A 117 2.29 0.04 -24.57
N ALA A 118 3.26 0.46 -25.40
CA ALA A 118 3.35 0.02 -26.78
C ALA A 118 3.84 -1.44 -26.92
N ASN A 119 4.59 -1.93 -25.94
CA ASN A 119 5.15 -3.28 -25.91
C ASN A 119 4.36 -4.24 -25.03
N THR A 120 3.23 -3.81 -24.46
CA THR A 120 2.44 -4.64 -23.57
C THR A 120 1.50 -5.53 -24.38
N SER A 121 1.93 -6.77 -24.69
CA SER A 121 1.04 -7.79 -25.23
C SER A 121 -0.04 -8.15 -24.18
N VAL A 122 -1.19 -8.64 -24.63
CA VAL A 122 -2.34 -8.99 -23.76
C VAL A 122 -1.95 -9.92 -22.61
N GLY A 123 -0.95 -10.80 -22.81
CA GLY A 123 -0.41 -11.68 -21.76
C GLY A 123 0.40 -10.99 -20.67
N HIS A 124 0.88 -9.77 -20.90
CA HIS A 124 1.65 -8.96 -19.95
C HIS A 124 0.84 -7.80 -19.36
N ALA A 125 -0.43 -7.66 -19.76
CA ALA A 125 -1.28 -6.57 -19.27
C ALA A 125 -1.58 -6.71 -17.76
N LEU A 126 -1.87 -7.93 -17.28
CA LEU A 126 -2.12 -8.18 -15.84
C LEU A 126 -0.93 -7.78 -14.97
N PRO A 127 0.31 -8.20 -15.24
CA PRO A 127 1.48 -7.75 -14.49
C PRO A 127 1.68 -6.24 -14.50
N ALA A 128 1.32 -5.55 -15.59
CA ALA A 128 1.43 -4.09 -15.68
C ALA A 128 0.55 -3.34 -14.68
N TYR A 129 -0.54 -3.94 -14.22
CA TYR A 129 -1.43 -3.34 -13.21
C TYR A 129 -1.04 -3.68 -11.76
N VAL A 130 -0.15 -4.64 -11.53
CA VAL A 130 0.27 -5.03 -10.16
C VAL A 130 0.80 -3.84 -9.35
N PRO A 131 1.62 -2.93 -9.89
CA PRO A 131 2.08 -1.75 -9.15
C PRO A 131 0.97 -0.83 -8.69
N ILE A 132 -0.16 -0.83 -9.37
CA ILE A 132 -1.35 -0.04 -9.03
C ILE A 132 -2.26 -0.85 -8.09
N LEU A 133 -2.37 -2.16 -8.30
CA LEU A 133 -3.21 -3.03 -7.49
C LEU A 133 -2.70 -3.17 -6.05
N VAL A 134 -1.39 -3.23 -5.83
CA VAL A 134 -0.82 -3.37 -4.48
C VAL A 134 -1.21 -2.19 -3.59
N PRO A 135 -0.96 -0.92 -3.96
CA PRO A 135 -1.46 0.21 -3.20
C PRO A 135 -2.99 0.22 -3.09
N ALA A 136 -3.71 -0.15 -4.14
CA ALA A 136 -5.17 -0.19 -4.13
C ALA A 136 -5.72 -1.20 -3.12
N VAL A 137 -5.13 -2.39 -3.01
CA VAL A 137 -5.52 -3.41 -2.01
C VAL A 137 -5.22 -2.92 -0.59
N VAL A 138 -4.06 -2.29 -0.38
CA VAL A 138 -3.71 -1.69 0.92
C VAL A 138 -4.72 -0.63 1.35
N ILE A 139 -5.21 0.16 0.40
CA ILE A 139 -6.23 1.21 0.65
C ILE A 139 -7.63 0.60 0.83
N LEU A 140 -7.93 -0.48 0.12
CA LEU A 140 -9.28 -1.04 0.06
C LEU A 140 -9.77 -1.49 1.44
N LEU A 141 -8.91 -2.08 2.26
CA LEU A 141 -9.25 -2.56 3.60
C LEU A 141 -9.76 -1.45 4.53
N PRO A 142 -9.01 -0.35 4.77
CA PRO A 142 -9.49 0.78 5.59
C PRO A 142 -10.70 1.47 4.97
N LEU A 143 -10.79 1.50 3.64
CA LEU A 143 -11.91 2.12 2.94
C LEU A 143 -13.19 1.31 3.13
N ILE A 144 -13.12 -0.01 3.07
CA ILE A 144 -14.24 -0.91 3.36
C ILE A 144 -14.66 -0.74 4.83
N ASP A 145 -13.73 -0.70 5.77
CA ASP A 145 -14.06 -0.51 7.19
C ASP A 145 -14.72 0.84 7.45
N LEU A 146 -14.21 1.91 6.83
CA LEU A 146 -14.80 3.24 6.90
C LEU A 146 -16.24 3.26 6.34
N VAL A 147 -16.42 2.74 5.12
CA VAL A 147 -17.74 2.67 4.47
C VAL A 147 -18.70 1.85 5.33
N TRP A 148 -18.25 0.70 5.82
CA TRP A 148 -19.06 -0.15 6.69
C TRP A 148 -19.44 0.52 8.00
N ALA A 149 -18.51 1.26 8.62
CA ALA A 149 -18.77 2.05 9.83
C ALA A 149 -19.81 3.13 9.57
N VAL A 150 -19.71 3.86 8.44
CA VAL A 150 -20.68 4.89 8.05
C VAL A 150 -22.07 4.28 7.79
N VAL A 151 -22.15 3.21 7.00
CA VAL A 151 -23.41 2.51 6.71
C VAL A 151 -24.09 2.04 7.99
N ARG A 152 -23.33 1.44 8.90
CA ARG A 152 -23.86 0.96 10.19
C ARG A 152 -24.40 2.09 11.06
N ARG A 153 -23.72 3.25 11.10
CA ARG A 153 -24.16 4.43 11.85
C ARG A 153 -25.44 5.00 11.29
N VAL A 154 -25.48 5.19 9.96
CA VAL A 154 -26.68 5.70 9.27
C VAL A 154 -27.87 4.74 9.45
N ALA A 155 -27.65 3.44 9.36
CA ALA A 155 -28.69 2.42 9.59
C ALA A 155 -29.24 2.43 11.04
N LYS A 156 -28.45 2.91 12.01
CA LYS A 156 -28.87 3.12 13.41
C LYS A 156 -29.45 4.51 13.68
N GLY A 157 -29.63 5.34 12.65
CA GLY A 157 -30.10 6.72 12.80
C GLY A 157 -29.10 7.65 13.50
N GLN A 158 -27.82 7.28 13.54
CA GLN A 158 -26.75 8.04 14.17
C GLN A 158 -26.01 8.90 13.14
N SER A 159 -25.42 10.01 13.59
CA SER A 159 -24.57 10.83 12.72
C SER A 159 -23.36 10.03 12.21
N PRO A 160 -22.97 10.15 10.91
CA PRO A 160 -21.76 9.53 10.36
C PRO A 160 -20.47 9.87 11.12
N PHE A 161 -20.43 11.02 11.78
CA PHE A 161 -19.28 11.52 12.53
C PHE A 161 -19.32 11.16 14.02
N HIS A 162 -20.29 10.37 14.47
CA HIS A 162 -20.35 9.96 15.86
C HIS A 162 -19.23 8.94 16.16
N ALA A 163 -18.52 9.14 17.30
CA ALA A 163 -17.49 8.22 17.74
C ALA A 163 -18.12 6.84 18.02
N ASP A 164 -17.66 5.79 17.36
CA ASP A 164 -18.15 4.42 17.52
C ASP A 164 -16.96 3.48 17.80
N ALA A 165 -17.07 2.72 18.88
CA ALA A 165 -16.13 1.65 19.23
C ALA A 165 -16.38 0.35 18.42
N GLY A 166 -17.20 0.39 17.37
CA GLY A 166 -17.63 -0.77 16.60
C GLY A 166 -16.84 -0.99 15.31
N HIS A 167 -15.62 -0.45 15.16
CA HIS A 167 -14.74 -0.74 14.04
C HIS A 167 -14.46 -2.24 13.93
N LEU A 168 -14.24 -2.75 12.73
CA LEU A 168 -14.03 -4.16 12.42
C LEU A 168 -12.94 -4.78 13.31
N HIS A 169 -11.92 -4.00 13.62
CA HIS A 169 -10.82 -4.40 14.48
C HIS A 169 -11.23 -4.67 15.93
N HIS A 170 -12.18 -3.92 16.51
CA HIS A 170 -12.69 -4.22 17.84
C HIS A 170 -13.54 -5.48 17.91
N ARG A 171 -14.05 -5.98 16.77
CA ARG A 171 -14.82 -7.24 16.69
C ARG A 171 -13.94 -8.46 16.52
N LEU A 172 -12.73 -8.30 15.95
CA LEU A 172 -11.77 -9.40 15.79
C LEU A 172 -11.02 -9.74 17.08
N LEU A 173 -11.05 -8.84 18.07
CA LEU A 173 -10.41 -9.03 19.38
C LEU A 173 -11.34 -9.60 20.46
N ARG A 174 -12.56 -9.97 20.11
CA ARG A 174 -13.52 -10.70 20.97
C ARG A 174 -13.64 -12.14 20.55
#